data_f1c122d03ce938c94bbf7df8bb56cbca
#
_entry.id   f1c122d03ce938c94bbf7df8bb56cbca
#
_cell.length_a   1.000
_cell.length_b   1.000
_cell.length_c   1.000
_cell.angle_alpha   90.00
_cell.angle_beta   90.00
_cell.angle_gamma   90.00
#
_symmetry.space_group_name_H-M   'P 1'
#
loop_
_entity.id
_entity.type
_entity.pdbx_description
1 polymer ?
#
loop_
_entity_poly.entity_id
_entity_poly.type
_entity_poly.pdbx_seq_one_letter_code
_entity_poly.pdbx_strand_id
1 'polypeptide(L)'
;MHREEVLSMSEQFNYRSVLAPYMRLLLEVKASAGINAQRMKWILKEFDDYALLEHLADPHVTQEFIAGWRKTRVADCDRTIYAKYSVWHQLTTLMSRRGCPCFIPKLPVSPKADFTPYIFTESQMADIFAACDAYRLYDVRMGTTLMAMPALFRMLYGTGARISEALSVVNEDVHLEQGYIHLRKTKNGTERIIPVSETLRNVLQEYVSYRNRMPVAGIEAAQRPFFVKSDGTDIHANAVYQFFRKMLNRCGIPFKGNHQGPRVHDLRHTFAVHSLVQMDHHGIDLYTGLPLLSACLGHHSLSATEQYVRLTFAMYPEMEKQCSPINAFVYPKLCKAYDDSDRLCQTT
;
A
#
# COMPACT_ATOMS: atom_id res chain seq x y z
N MET A 1 -22.21 16.93 -5.40
CA MET A 1 -21.57 15.80 -4.72
C MET A 1 -20.29 16.18 -3.95
N HIS A 2 -19.33 16.90 -4.51
CA HIS A 2 -18.06 17.22 -3.79
C HIS A 2 -18.23 18.14 -2.56
N ARG A 3 -19.28 18.93 -2.47
CA ARG A 3 -19.53 19.84 -1.31
C ARG A 3 -20.16 19.12 -0.12
N GLU A 4 -20.99 18.11 -0.33
CA GLU A 4 -21.63 17.33 0.74
C GLU A 4 -20.66 16.32 1.37
N GLU A 5 -19.77 15.69 0.59
CA GLU A 5 -18.72 14.82 1.12
C GLU A 5 -17.70 15.62 1.95
N VAL A 6 -17.35 16.83 1.54
CA VAL A 6 -16.46 17.73 2.29
C VAL A 6 -17.11 18.19 3.60
N LEU A 7 -18.43 18.45 3.62
CA LEU A 7 -19.17 18.81 4.82
C LEU A 7 -19.31 17.63 5.80
N SER A 8 -19.61 16.42 5.32
CA SER A 8 -19.67 15.22 6.17
C SER A 8 -18.31 14.84 6.76
N MET A 9 -17.21 15.02 6.01
CA MET A 9 -15.84 14.83 6.50
C MET A 9 -15.41 15.91 7.52
N SER A 10 -15.94 17.12 7.45
CA SER A 10 -15.63 18.19 8.41
C SER A 10 -16.29 17.96 9.76
N GLU A 11 -17.48 17.37 9.80
CA GLU A 11 -18.18 17.01 11.03
C GLU A 11 -17.50 15.85 11.76
N GLN A 12 -16.93 14.89 11.06
CA GLN A 12 -16.29 13.70 11.63
C GLN A 12 -14.99 14.00 12.40
N PHE A 13 -14.31 15.13 12.11
CA PHE A 13 -13.07 15.56 12.76
C PHE A 13 -13.25 16.89 13.52
N ASN A 14 -14.38 17.08 14.18
CA ASN A 14 -14.60 18.24 15.02
C ASN A 14 -13.86 18.05 16.36
N TYR A 15 -12.69 18.69 16.48
CA TYR A 15 -11.92 18.74 17.74
C TYR A 15 -12.54 19.79 18.66
N ARG A 16 -12.76 19.45 19.94
CA ARG A 16 -13.49 20.24 20.92
C ARG A 16 -12.74 20.53 22.22
N SER A 17 -11.64 19.80 22.48
CA SER A 17 -10.82 20.02 23.67
C SER A 17 -10.02 21.32 23.61
N VAL A 18 -9.38 21.70 24.68
CA VAL A 18 -8.45 22.84 24.75
C VAL A 18 -7.25 22.69 23.81
N LEU A 19 -6.96 21.48 23.30
CA LEU A 19 -5.91 21.20 22.33
C LEU A 19 -6.36 21.46 20.88
N ALA A 20 -7.66 21.62 20.63
CA ALA A 20 -8.24 21.74 19.29
C ALA A 20 -7.61 22.83 18.39
N PRO A 21 -7.30 24.04 18.88
CA PRO A 21 -6.64 25.07 18.04
C PRO A 21 -5.28 24.61 17.50
N TYR A 22 -4.48 23.94 18.34
CA TYR A 22 -3.16 23.45 17.96
C TYR A 22 -3.24 22.23 17.01
N MET A 23 -4.25 21.37 17.18
CA MET A 23 -4.50 20.23 16.29
C MET A 23 -4.87 20.72 14.88
N ARG A 24 -5.74 21.72 14.77
CA ARG A 24 -6.09 22.35 13.47
C ARG A 24 -4.87 22.99 12.83
N LEU A 25 -4.10 23.76 13.59
CA LEU A 25 -2.88 24.39 13.11
C LEU A 25 -1.85 23.37 12.61
N LEU A 26 -1.68 22.24 13.32
CA LEU A 26 -0.79 21.17 12.86
C LEU A 26 -1.24 20.58 11.53
N LEU A 27 -2.54 20.39 11.34
CA LEU A 27 -3.10 19.89 10.08
C LEU A 27 -2.97 20.90 8.94
N GLU A 28 -3.11 22.20 9.20
CA GLU A 28 -2.88 23.29 8.23
C GLU A 28 -1.41 23.31 7.78
N VAL A 29 -0.46 23.19 8.71
CA VAL A 29 0.98 23.09 8.39
C VAL A 29 1.27 21.86 7.54
N LYS A 30 0.61 20.71 7.80
CA LYS A 30 0.77 19.52 6.96
C LYS A 30 0.15 19.72 5.57
N ALA A 31 -1.01 20.32 5.50
CA ALA A 31 -1.69 20.59 4.22
C ALA A 31 -0.89 21.55 3.35
N SER A 32 -0.33 22.63 3.92
CA SER A 32 0.52 23.59 3.19
C SER A 32 1.82 22.96 2.67
N ALA A 33 2.31 21.89 3.34
CA ALA A 33 3.45 21.09 2.88
C ALA A 33 3.06 19.97 1.90
N GLY A 34 1.80 19.90 1.45
CA GLY A 34 1.31 18.85 0.54
C GLY A 34 1.23 17.44 1.15
N ILE A 35 1.31 17.33 2.49
CA ILE A 35 1.34 16.03 3.19
C ILE A 35 -0.09 15.56 3.46
N ASN A 36 -0.43 14.35 2.99
CA ASN A 36 -1.70 13.71 3.33
C ASN A 36 -1.72 13.32 4.81
N ALA A 37 -2.49 14.04 5.61
CA ALA A 37 -2.58 13.88 7.06
C ALA A 37 -3.79 13.05 7.52
N GLN A 38 -4.44 12.26 6.66
CA GLN A 38 -5.68 11.54 7.01
C GLN A 38 -5.53 10.63 8.24
N ARG A 39 -4.44 9.84 8.33
CA ARG A 39 -4.17 9.04 9.52
C ARG A 39 -3.93 9.90 10.77
N MET A 40 -3.27 11.04 10.61
CA MET A 40 -3.02 11.98 11.71
C MET A 40 -4.32 12.55 12.24
N LYS A 41 -5.31 12.86 11.39
CA LYS A 41 -6.64 13.34 11.82
C LYS A 41 -7.30 12.36 12.79
N TRP A 42 -7.29 11.05 12.49
CA TRP A 42 -7.83 10.03 13.39
C TRP A 42 -7.08 9.95 14.71
N ILE A 43 -5.75 10.02 14.68
CA ILE A 43 -4.94 9.99 15.90
C ILE A 43 -5.19 11.24 16.75
N LEU A 44 -5.28 12.41 16.13
CA LEU A 44 -5.60 13.66 16.82
C LEU A 44 -7.01 13.63 17.40
N LYS A 45 -7.98 12.98 16.72
CA LYS A 45 -9.33 12.80 17.27
C LYS A 45 -9.31 11.95 18.53
N GLU A 46 -8.53 10.90 18.55
CA GLU A 46 -8.33 10.07 19.75
C GLU A 46 -7.73 10.87 20.91
N PHE A 47 -6.77 11.78 20.61
CA PHE A 47 -6.18 12.67 21.64
C PHE A 47 -7.19 13.70 22.15
N ASP A 48 -8.00 14.26 21.24
CA ASP A 48 -9.08 15.19 21.58
C ASP A 48 -10.11 14.55 22.51
N ASP A 49 -10.56 13.32 22.17
CA ASP A 49 -11.50 12.57 22.98
C ASP A 49 -10.93 12.22 24.36
N TYR A 50 -9.64 11.86 24.44
CA TYR A 50 -8.98 11.62 25.72
C TYR A 50 -8.84 12.89 26.55
N ALA A 51 -8.50 14.02 25.94
CA ALA A 51 -8.41 15.32 26.63
C ALA A 51 -9.77 15.78 27.20
N LEU A 52 -10.85 15.49 26.49
CA LEU A 52 -12.21 15.74 26.96
C LEU A 52 -12.59 14.81 28.13
N LEU A 53 -12.23 13.54 28.04
CA LEU A 53 -12.50 12.53 29.07
C LEU A 53 -11.79 12.88 30.40
N GLU A 54 -10.53 13.31 30.32
CA GLU A 54 -9.72 13.71 31.48
C GLU A 54 -9.98 15.16 31.93
N HIS A 55 -10.98 15.84 31.32
CA HIS A 55 -11.34 17.22 31.65
C HIS A 55 -10.12 18.18 31.64
N LEU A 56 -9.23 18.05 30.65
CA LEU A 56 -8.05 18.90 30.53
C LEU A 56 -8.49 20.36 30.43
N ALA A 57 -8.18 21.17 31.47
CA ALA A 57 -8.67 22.54 31.59
C ALA A 57 -7.83 23.55 30.80
N ASP A 58 -6.53 23.32 30.65
CA ASP A 58 -5.59 24.16 29.90
C ASP A 58 -4.79 23.32 28.89
N PRO A 59 -4.20 23.93 27.87
CA PRO A 59 -3.51 23.17 26.83
C PRO A 59 -2.14 22.61 27.25
N HIS A 60 -1.77 22.72 28.52
CA HIS A 60 -0.48 22.23 29.01
C HIS A 60 -0.45 20.69 29.10
N VAL A 61 0.18 20.06 28.12
CA VAL A 61 0.32 18.60 28.08
C VAL A 61 1.51 18.18 28.93
N THR A 62 1.27 17.46 30.03
CA THR A 62 2.30 16.96 30.94
C THR A 62 2.74 15.53 30.58
N GLN A 63 3.82 15.08 31.21
CA GLN A 63 4.28 13.70 31.07
C GLN A 63 3.25 12.71 31.60
N GLU A 64 2.62 13.04 32.73
CA GLU A 64 1.60 12.22 33.40
C GLU A 64 0.36 12.07 32.50
N PHE A 65 -0.04 13.14 31.81
CA PHE A 65 -1.17 13.10 30.88
C PHE A 65 -0.91 12.12 29.73
N ILE A 66 0.27 12.18 29.09
CA ILE A 66 0.64 11.24 28.01
C ILE A 66 0.77 9.80 28.57
N ALA A 67 1.31 9.63 29.77
CA ALA A 67 1.42 8.32 30.40
C ALA A 67 0.04 7.72 30.73
N GLY A 68 -0.90 8.55 31.19
CA GLY A 68 -2.31 8.16 31.39
C GLY A 68 -2.95 7.71 30.07
N TRP A 69 -2.84 8.52 29.02
CA TRP A 69 -3.31 8.15 27.71
C TRP A 69 -2.70 6.82 27.22
N ARG A 70 -1.40 6.60 27.39
CA ARG A 70 -0.73 5.37 27.01
C ARG A 70 -1.32 4.13 27.67
N LYS A 71 -1.70 4.21 28.94
CA LYS A 71 -2.33 3.11 29.68
C LYS A 71 -3.68 2.68 29.10
N THR A 72 -4.38 3.57 28.41
CA THR A 72 -5.65 3.25 27.75
C THR A 72 -5.46 2.51 26.42
N ARG A 73 -4.23 2.39 25.90
CA ARG A 73 -3.89 1.83 24.57
C ARG A 73 -3.28 0.42 24.67
N VAL A 74 -3.86 -0.44 25.49
CA VAL A 74 -3.35 -1.80 25.74
C VAL A 74 -3.42 -2.69 24.48
N ALA A 75 -4.44 -2.52 23.66
CA ALA A 75 -4.66 -3.32 22.45
C ALA A 75 -3.82 -2.86 21.23
N ASP A 76 -3.13 -1.73 21.32
CA ASP A 76 -2.35 -1.20 20.22
C ASP A 76 -1.01 -1.94 20.07
N CYS A 77 -0.68 -2.37 18.87
CA CYS A 77 0.65 -2.93 18.57
C CYS A 77 1.73 -1.83 18.56
N ASP A 78 3.00 -2.20 18.75
CA ASP A 78 4.14 -1.28 18.85
C ASP A 78 4.25 -0.31 17.67
N ARG A 79 3.96 -0.77 16.45
CA ARG A 79 3.94 0.09 15.26
C ARG A 79 2.86 1.17 15.33
N THR A 80 1.70 0.84 15.88
CA THR A 80 0.61 1.80 16.10
C THR A 80 0.98 2.80 17.18
N ILE A 81 1.54 2.32 18.28
CA ILE A 81 2.04 3.15 19.38
C ILE A 81 3.14 4.10 18.89
N TYR A 82 4.12 3.61 18.13
CA TYR A 82 5.15 4.46 17.55
C TYR A 82 4.56 5.60 16.68
N ALA A 83 3.59 5.27 15.83
CA ALA A 83 2.93 6.27 14.99
C ALA A 83 2.16 7.31 15.82
N LYS A 84 1.47 6.89 16.89
CA LYS A 84 0.75 7.78 17.80
C LYS A 84 1.71 8.67 18.59
N TYR A 85 2.81 8.13 19.10
CA TYR A 85 3.86 8.92 19.76
C TYR A 85 4.50 9.94 18.81
N SER A 86 4.67 9.59 17.53
CA SER A 86 5.14 10.55 16.52
C SER A 86 4.19 11.73 16.35
N VAL A 87 2.88 11.50 16.44
CA VAL A 87 1.88 12.59 16.38
C VAL A 87 1.90 13.42 17.66
N TRP A 88 1.98 12.80 18.85
CA TRP A 88 2.19 13.52 20.11
C TRP A 88 3.43 14.41 20.05
N HIS A 89 4.57 13.86 19.64
CA HIS A 89 5.83 14.60 19.52
C HIS A 89 5.68 15.83 18.61
N GLN A 90 5.03 15.67 17.45
CA GLN A 90 4.80 16.77 16.51
C GLN A 90 3.85 17.83 17.08
N LEU A 91 2.75 17.42 17.73
CA LEU A 91 1.77 18.33 18.32
C LEU A 91 2.40 19.13 19.46
N THR A 92 3.02 18.48 20.43
CA THR A 92 3.63 19.15 21.59
C THR A 92 4.82 20.00 21.22
N THR A 93 5.60 19.61 20.19
CA THR A 93 6.67 20.47 19.63
C THR A 93 6.08 21.76 19.00
N LEU A 94 4.99 21.64 18.24
CA LEU A 94 4.29 22.79 17.68
C LEU A 94 3.77 23.72 18.78
N MET A 95 3.13 23.16 19.79
CA MET A 95 2.59 23.89 20.95
C MET A 95 3.68 24.65 21.70
N SER A 96 4.80 23.99 22.00
CA SER A 96 5.94 24.60 22.67
C SER A 96 6.52 25.76 21.86
N ARG A 97 6.64 25.61 20.53
CA ARG A 97 7.08 26.70 19.62
C ARG A 97 6.11 27.87 19.55
N ARG A 98 4.86 27.66 19.94
CA ARG A 98 3.80 28.69 19.97
C ARG A 98 3.58 29.29 21.37
N GLY A 99 4.54 29.05 22.28
CA GLY A 99 4.49 29.65 23.63
C GLY A 99 3.67 28.85 24.64
N CYS A 100 3.20 27.64 24.31
CA CYS A 100 2.54 26.72 25.23
C CYS A 100 3.55 25.62 25.63
N PRO A 101 4.25 25.74 26.77
CA PRO A 101 5.26 24.78 27.18
C PRO A 101 4.59 23.42 27.49
N CYS A 102 5.00 22.38 26.75
CA CYS A 102 4.47 21.04 26.90
C CYS A 102 5.62 20.03 27.04
N PHE A 103 5.31 18.91 27.67
CA PHE A 103 6.22 17.76 27.63
C PHE A 103 6.27 17.18 26.20
N ILE A 104 7.46 17.11 25.63
CA ILE A 104 7.69 16.54 24.31
C ILE A 104 8.14 15.07 24.49
N PRO A 105 7.28 14.09 24.20
CA PRO A 105 7.62 12.70 24.41
C PRO A 105 8.71 12.21 23.48
N LYS A 106 9.65 11.42 24.00
CA LYS A 106 10.60 10.68 23.17
C LYS A 106 9.86 9.61 22.37
N LEU A 107 10.30 9.39 21.15
CA LEU A 107 9.75 8.30 20.34
C LEU A 107 10.14 6.94 20.95
N PRO A 108 9.22 5.97 21.02
CA PRO A 108 9.58 4.59 21.37
C PRO A 108 10.62 4.03 20.39
N VAL A 109 11.19 2.89 20.72
CA VAL A 109 12.06 2.16 19.79
C VAL A 109 11.24 1.82 18.52
N SER A 110 11.81 2.15 17.36
CA SER A 110 11.12 1.83 16.10
C SER A 110 10.96 0.31 15.99
N PRO A 111 9.73 -0.20 15.84
CA PRO A 111 9.52 -1.63 15.71
C PRO A 111 10.23 -2.15 14.47
N LYS A 112 10.96 -3.26 14.62
CA LYS A 112 11.61 -3.94 13.50
C LYS A 112 10.56 -4.32 12.46
N ALA A 113 10.95 -4.27 11.20
CA ALA A 113 10.10 -4.71 10.09
C ALA A 113 10.24 -6.24 9.92
N ASP A 114 9.60 -7.01 10.79
CA ASP A 114 9.61 -8.49 10.72
C ASP A 114 8.66 -9.05 9.65
N PHE A 115 8.11 -8.16 8.82
CA PHE A 115 7.17 -8.58 7.79
C PHE A 115 7.92 -9.06 6.55
N THR A 116 7.82 -10.38 6.27
CA THR A 116 8.21 -10.96 4.98
C THR A 116 6.96 -11.05 4.08
N PRO A 117 6.95 -10.41 2.91
CA PRO A 117 5.82 -10.51 1.99
C PRO A 117 5.69 -11.94 1.47
N TYR A 118 4.45 -12.34 1.17
CA TYR A 118 4.20 -13.58 0.47
C TYR A 118 4.48 -13.39 -1.03
N ILE A 119 5.33 -14.24 -1.60
CA ILE A 119 5.60 -14.26 -3.04
C ILE A 119 4.89 -15.47 -3.61
N PHE A 120 3.95 -15.24 -4.52
CA PHE A 120 3.24 -16.33 -5.21
C PHE A 120 4.17 -16.99 -6.23
N THR A 121 4.11 -18.30 -6.34
CA THR A 121 4.76 -19.00 -7.45
C THR A 121 4.00 -18.77 -8.76
N GLU A 122 4.63 -19.03 -9.89
CA GLU A 122 3.97 -18.92 -11.21
C GLU A 122 2.74 -19.83 -11.30
N SER A 123 2.81 -21.05 -10.77
CA SER A 123 1.67 -21.97 -10.69
C SER A 123 0.53 -21.38 -9.85
N GLN A 124 0.82 -20.84 -8.66
CA GLN A 124 -0.20 -20.20 -7.83
C GLN A 124 -0.85 -19.00 -8.53
N MET A 125 -0.07 -18.21 -9.26
CA MET A 125 -0.63 -17.11 -10.05
C MET A 125 -1.54 -17.60 -11.16
N ALA A 126 -1.16 -18.67 -11.88
CA ALA A 126 -2.01 -19.30 -12.89
C ALA A 126 -3.31 -19.82 -12.29
N ASP A 127 -3.25 -20.50 -11.15
CA ASP A 127 -4.43 -21.02 -10.43
C ASP A 127 -5.37 -19.90 -9.98
N ILE A 128 -4.82 -18.79 -9.44
CA ILE A 128 -5.59 -17.60 -9.03
C ILE A 128 -6.31 -17.01 -10.24
N PHE A 129 -5.63 -16.85 -11.38
CA PHE A 129 -6.25 -16.30 -12.58
C PHE A 129 -7.32 -17.24 -13.14
N ALA A 130 -7.06 -18.55 -13.21
CA ALA A 130 -8.03 -19.55 -13.63
C ALA A 130 -9.27 -19.56 -12.70
N ALA A 131 -9.06 -19.46 -11.38
CA ALA A 131 -10.15 -19.36 -10.42
C ALA A 131 -10.98 -18.08 -10.59
N CYS A 132 -10.35 -16.94 -10.93
CA CYS A 132 -11.04 -15.69 -11.24
C CYS A 132 -11.89 -15.83 -12.51
N ASP A 133 -11.33 -16.39 -13.57
CA ASP A 133 -12.00 -16.54 -14.87
C ASP A 133 -13.17 -17.54 -14.80
N ALA A 134 -13.03 -18.60 -13.99
CA ALA A 134 -14.06 -19.60 -13.77
C ALA A 134 -15.14 -19.18 -12.75
N TYR A 135 -14.92 -18.08 -12.02
CA TYR A 135 -15.87 -17.68 -10.98
C TYR A 135 -17.18 -17.20 -11.56
N ARG A 136 -18.28 -17.77 -11.10
CA ARG A 136 -19.64 -17.41 -11.50
C ARG A 136 -20.44 -17.00 -10.26
N LEU A 137 -21.22 -15.94 -10.38
CA LEU A 137 -22.25 -15.55 -9.40
C LEU A 137 -23.62 -15.89 -9.98
N TYR A 138 -24.40 -16.57 -9.20
CA TYR A 138 -25.82 -16.79 -9.47
C TYR A 138 -26.71 -15.76 -8.77
N ASP A 139 -26.16 -14.54 -8.58
CA ASP A 139 -26.85 -13.46 -7.88
C ASP A 139 -27.36 -12.42 -8.89
N VAL A 140 -28.63 -12.04 -8.73
CA VAL A 140 -29.34 -11.07 -9.59
C VAL A 140 -28.94 -9.62 -9.28
N ARG A 141 -28.04 -9.37 -8.31
CA ARG A 141 -27.65 -8.01 -7.91
C ARG A 141 -26.79 -7.35 -8.97
N MET A 142 -27.27 -6.21 -9.45
CA MET A 142 -26.57 -5.41 -10.48
C MET A 142 -25.21 -4.82 -10.01
N GLY A 143 -24.99 -4.65 -8.73
CA GLY A 143 -23.78 -4.02 -8.18
C GLY A 143 -22.60 -4.97 -7.94
N THR A 144 -22.36 -5.95 -8.84
CA THR A 144 -21.24 -6.89 -8.70
C THR A 144 -19.92 -6.33 -9.28
N THR A 145 -18.81 -6.70 -8.64
CA THR A 145 -17.44 -6.37 -9.10
C THR A 145 -16.87 -7.46 -10.03
N LEU A 146 -17.60 -8.55 -10.22
CA LEU A 146 -17.09 -9.79 -10.83
C LEU A 146 -16.41 -9.57 -12.19
N MET A 147 -17.01 -8.78 -13.04
CA MET A 147 -16.52 -8.53 -14.41
C MET A 147 -15.16 -7.84 -14.43
N ALA A 148 -14.89 -6.97 -13.45
CA ALA A 148 -13.64 -6.20 -13.39
C ALA A 148 -12.48 -6.98 -12.75
N MET A 149 -12.77 -7.97 -11.88
CA MET A 149 -11.75 -8.63 -11.06
C MET A 149 -10.67 -9.36 -11.87
N PRO A 150 -11.00 -10.13 -12.93
CA PRO A 150 -9.98 -10.82 -13.74
C PRO A 150 -8.97 -9.85 -14.36
N ALA A 151 -9.46 -8.73 -14.91
CA ALA A 151 -8.63 -7.70 -15.51
C ALA A 151 -7.83 -6.90 -14.45
N LEU A 152 -8.48 -6.55 -13.33
CA LEU A 152 -7.86 -5.81 -12.24
C LEU A 152 -6.69 -6.59 -11.61
N PHE A 153 -6.86 -7.89 -11.32
CA PHE A 153 -5.77 -8.69 -10.74
C PHE A 153 -4.60 -8.88 -11.70
N ARG A 154 -4.89 -9.07 -12.99
CA ARG A 154 -3.83 -9.13 -14.01
C ARG A 154 -3.09 -7.80 -14.16
N MET A 155 -3.80 -6.67 -14.07
CA MET A 155 -3.16 -5.36 -14.04
C MET A 155 -2.29 -5.20 -12.80
N LEU A 156 -2.78 -5.54 -11.60
CA LEU A 156 -2.00 -5.44 -10.35
C LEU A 156 -0.73 -6.30 -10.40
N TYR A 157 -0.83 -7.53 -10.89
CA TYR A 157 0.31 -8.42 -11.05
C TYR A 157 1.22 -8.00 -12.21
N GLY A 158 0.69 -7.66 -13.37
CA GLY A 158 1.50 -7.35 -14.56
C GLY A 158 2.18 -5.98 -14.55
N THR A 159 1.79 -5.09 -13.63
CA THR A 159 2.34 -3.73 -13.54
C THR A 159 2.94 -3.38 -12.18
N GLY A 160 2.66 -4.19 -11.17
CA GLY A 160 3.04 -3.89 -9.79
C GLY A 160 2.36 -2.63 -9.21
N ALA A 161 1.30 -2.10 -9.82
CA ALA A 161 0.57 -0.95 -9.31
C ALA A 161 -0.02 -1.22 -7.91
N ARG A 162 -0.14 -0.17 -7.08
CA ARG A 162 -0.89 -0.29 -5.82
C ARG A 162 -2.39 -0.37 -6.12
N ILE A 163 -3.14 -1.09 -5.28
CA ILE A 163 -4.60 -1.19 -5.46
C ILE A 163 -5.29 0.17 -5.51
N SER A 164 -4.87 1.13 -4.68
CA SER A 164 -5.42 2.48 -4.70
C SER A 164 -5.10 3.22 -6.00
N GLU A 165 -3.93 3.01 -6.58
CA GLU A 165 -3.53 3.55 -7.87
C GLU A 165 -4.40 2.95 -8.99
N ALA A 166 -4.50 1.62 -9.03
CA ALA A 166 -5.29 0.91 -10.05
C ALA A 166 -6.78 1.29 -10.02
N LEU A 167 -7.37 1.43 -8.82
CA LEU A 167 -8.78 1.84 -8.67
C LEU A 167 -9.01 3.33 -8.94
N SER A 168 -7.98 4.17 -8.93
CA SER A 168 -8.09 5.60 -9.23
C SER A 168 -7.84 5.95 -10.70
N VAL A 169 -7.45 4.99 -11.53
CA VAL A 169 -7.25 5.17 -12.97
C VAL A 169 -8.58 5.53 -13.62
N VAL A 170 -8.58 6.56 -14.45
CA VAL A 170 -9.73 6.96 -15.28
C VAL A 170 -9.51 6.55 -16.74
N ASN A 171 -10.56 6.62 -17.55
CA ASN A 171 -10.49 6.16 -18.94
C ASN A 171 -9.41 6.87 -19.75
N GLU A 172 -9.22 8.19 -19.57
CA GLU A 172 -8.20 8.97 -20.29
C GLU A 172 -6.75 8.61 -19.91
N ASP A 173 -6.55 7.91 -18.80
CA ASP A 173 -5.23 7.49 -18.35
C ASP A 173 -4.77 6.18 -19.00
N VAL A 174 -5.67 5.45 -19.69
CA VAL A 174 -5.40 4.12 -20.22
C VAL A 174 -5.23 4.18 -21.73
N HIS A 175 -3.99 4.04 -22.18
CA HIS A 175 -3.58 4.13 -23.58
C HIS A 175 -3.20 2.73 -24.10
N LEU A 176 -4.20 1.87 -24.35
CA LEU A 176 -3.96 0.48 -24.72
C LEU A 176 -3.30 0.32 -26.10
N GLU A 177 -3.59 1.20 -27.05
CA GLU A 177 -2.97 1.19 -28.36
C GLU A 177 -1.46 1.52 -28.28
N GLN A 178 -1.11 2.48 -27.42
CA GLN A 178 0.27 2.91 -27.19
C GLN A 178 1.01 2.01 -26.17
N GLY A 179 0.28 1.12 -25.47
CA GLY A 179 0.85 0.15 -24.55
C GLY A 179 1.29 0.72 -23.21
N TYR A 180 0.60 1.73 -22.68
CA TYR A 180 0.90 2.28 -21.35
C TYR A 180 -0.34 2.75 -20.57
N ILE A 181 -0.18 2.89 -19.26
CA ILE A 181 -1.15 3.50 -18.36
C ILE A 181 -0.48 4.61 -17.57
N HIS A 182 -1.14 5.75 -17.44
CA HIS A 182 -0.68 6.89 -16.64
C HIS A 182 -1.26 6.80 -15.21
N LEU A 183 -0.41 6.67 -14.21
CA LEU A 183 -0.81 6.67 -12.80
C LEU A 183 -0.63 8.07 -12.21
N ARG A 184 -1.71 8.83 -12.06
CA ARG A 184 -1.71 10.22 -11.56
C ARG A 184 -1.83 10.28 -10.05
N LYS A 185 -2.80 9.58 -9.46
CA LYS A 185 -3.11 9.63 -8.02
C LYS A 185 -2.27 8.61 -7.26
N THR A 186 -1.00 8.90 -7.05
CA THR A 186 -0.11 8.01 -6.31
C THR A 186 -0.01 8.39 -4.84
N LYS A 187 0.30 7.41 -3.97
CA LYS A 187 0.48 7.64 -2.52
C LYS A 187 1.55 8.70 -2.22
N ASN A 188 2.52 8.83 -3.10
CA ASN A 188 3.69 9.68 -2.91
C ASN A 188 3.59 11.01 -3.67
N GLY A 189 2.47 11.27 -4.35
CA GLY A 189 2.26 12.46 -5.17
C GLY A 189 3.03 12.49 -6.49
N THR A 190 3.85 11.48 -6.78
CA THR A 190 4.63 11.42 -8.02
C THR A 190 3.86 10.63 -9.07
N GLU A 191 3.50 11.27 -10.16
CA GLU A 191 2.89 10.62 -11.32
C GLU A 191 3.92 9.77 -12.06
N ARG A 192 3.44 8.69 -12.68
CA ARG A 192 4.30 7.84 -13.51
C ARG A 192 3.53 7.12 -14.60
N ILE A 193 4.24 6.79 -15.66
CA ILE A 193 3.76 5.95 -16.74
C ILE A 193 4.25 4.52 -16.49
N ILE A 194 3.35 3.55 -16.62
CA ILE A 194 3.68 2.13 -16.53
C ILE A 194 3.42 1.44 -17.88
N PRO A 195 4.34 0.61 -18.37
CA PRO A 195 4.14 -0.14 -19.60
C PRO A 195 3.10 -1.25 -19.39
N VAL A 196 2.39 -1.58 -20.46
CA VAL A 196 1.40 -2.66 -20.50
C VAL A 196 1.88 -3.69 -21.53
N SER A 197 2.13 -4.92 -21.08
CA SER A 197 2.49 -6.02 -21.98
C SER A 197 1.35 -6.33 -22.96
N GLU A 198 1.68 -6.98 -24.07
CA GLU A 198 0.68 -7.38 -25.07
C GLU A 198 -0.42 -8.29 -24.46
N THR A 199 -0.03 -9.25 -23.64
CA THR A 199 -0.98 -10.13 -22.96
C THR A 199 -1.92 -9.38 -22.02
N LEU A 200 -1.39 -8.43 -21.25
CA LEU A 200 -2.22 -7.60 -20.37
C LEU A 200 -3.13 -6.66 -21.19
N ARG A 201 -2.61 -6.09 -22.28
CA ARG A 201 -3.39 -5.25 -23.19
C ARG A 201 -4.62 -5.97 -23.71
N ASN A 202 -4.47 -7.21 -24.19
CA ASN A 202 -5.57 -8.02 -24.70
C ASN A 202 -6.65 -8.22 -23.64
N VAL A 203 -6.26 -8.53 -22.40
CA VAL A 203 -7.20 -8.69 -21.27
C VAL A 203 -7.93 -7.38 -20.95
N LEU A 204 -7.21 -6.25 -20.95
CA LEU A 204 -7.83 -4.95 -20.69
C LEU A 204 -8.77 -4.52 -21.82
N GLN A 205 -8.43 -4.81 -23.09
CA GLN A 205 -9.32 -4.58 -24.24
C GLN A 205 -10.59 -5.44 -24.14
N GLU A 206 -10.45 -6.70 -23.78
CA GLU A 206 -11.60 -7.58 -23.55
C GLU A 206 -12.49 -7.02 -22.43
N TYR A 207 -11.92 -6.63 -21.30
CA TYR A 207 -12.68 -5.98 -20.22
C TYR A 207 -13.42 -4.73 -20.71
N VAL A 208 -12.75 -3.84 -21.45
CA VAL A 208 -13.36 -2.62 -22.01
C VAL A 208 -14.53 -2.99 -22.93
N SER A 209 -14.36 -4.01 -23.78
CA SER A 209 -15.42 -4.45 -24.71
C SER A 209 -16.69 -4.91 -24.00
N TYR A 210 -16.57 -5.63 -22.88
CA TYR A 210 -17.71 -6.04 -22.05
C TYR A 210 -18.28 -4.87 -21.24
N ARG A 211 -17.42 -4.06 -20.63
CA ARG A 211 -17.83 -2.91 -19.85
C ARG A 211 -18.64 -1.92 -20.66
N ASN A 212 -18.22 -1.62 -21.87
CA ASN A 212 -18.88 -0.63 -22.73
C ASN A 212 -20.23 -1.10 -23.27
N ARG A 213 -20.55 -2.39 -23.17
CA ARG A 213 -21.89 -2.94 -23.48
C ARG A 213 -22.87 -2.81 -22.31
N MET A 214 -22.41 -2.40 -21.11
CA MET A 214 -23.31 -2.20 -19.99
C MET A 214 -24.25 -1.01 -20.24
N PRO A 215 -25.53 -1.08 -19.82
CA PRO A 215 -26.50 -0.01 -19.99
C PRO A 215 -26.25 1.14 -18.99
N VAL A 216 -25.04 1.68 -18.97
CA VAL A 216 -24.60 2.77 -18.08
C VAL A 216 -24.22 3.96 -18.92
N ALA A 217 -24.99 5.03 -18.82
CA ALA A 217 -24.75 6.24 -19.58
C ALA A 217 -23.39 6.87 -19.25
N GLY A 218 -22.63 7.21 -20.30
CA GLY A 218 -21.33 7.91 -20.16
C GLY A 218 -20.22 7.07 -19.52
N ILE A 219 -20.30 5.74 -19.55
CA ILE A 219 -19.28 4.85 -18.96
C ILE A 219 -17.90 5.05 -19.61
N GLU A 220 -17.88 5.46 -20.88
CA GLU A 220 -16.65 5.71 -21.66
C GLU A 220 -16.08 7.13 -21.46
N ALA A 221 -16.77 8.00 -20.71
CA ALA A 221 -16.30 9.37 -20.54
C ALA A 221 -14.90 9.41 -19.90
N ALA A 222 -14.06 10.34 -20.36
CA ALA A 222 -12.64 10.45 -20.02
C ALA A 222 -12.35 10.38 -18.52
N GLN A 223 -13.13 11.10 -17.71
CA GLN A 223 -12.95 11.21 -16.26
C GLN A 223 -13.64 10.12 -15.43
N ARG A 224 -14.31 9.16 -16.07
CA ARG A 224 -14.92 8.03 -15.35
C ARG A 224 -13.89 7.00 -14.96
N PRO A 225 -14.05 6.35 -13.79
CA PRO A 225 -13.17 5.27 -13.38
C PRO A 225 -13.07 4.18 -14.44
N PHE A 226 -11.87 3.71 -14.70
CA PHE A 226 -11.64 2.64 -15.66
C PHE A 226 -12.25 1.31 -15.19
N PHE A 227 -12.02 0.95 -13.91
CA PHE A 227 -12.63 -0.23 -13.29
C PHE A 227 -13.90 0.14 -12.52
N VAL A 228 -15.01 -0.44 -12.93
CA VAL A 228 -16.33 -0.19 -12.36
C VAL A 228 -17.08 -1.49 -12.06
N LYS A 229 -18.06 -1.42 -11.17
CA LYS A 229 -19.05 -2.50 -10.99
C LYS A 229 -19.98 -2.56 -12.20
N SER A 230 -20.79 -3.62 -12.27
CA SER A 230 -21.78 -3.81 -13.34
C SER A 230 -22.89 -2.76 -13.35
N ASP A 231 -23.07 -1.98 -12.29
CA ASP A 231 -23.97 -0.82 -12.23
C ASP A 231 -23.28 0.51 -12.59
N GLY A 232 -22.00 0.47 -12.98
CA GLY A 232 -21.18 1.63 -13.29
C GLY A 232 -20.66 2.41 -12.09
N THR A 233 -20.88 1.95 -10.86
CA THR A 233 -20.36 2.59 -9.64
C THR A 233 -18.93 2.15 -9.33
N ASP A 234 -18.27 2.92 -8.47
CA ASP A 234 -16.87 2.72 -8.09
C ASP A 234 -16.65 1.40 -7.34
N ILE A 235 -15.52 0.78 -7.59
CA ILE A 235 -15.04 -0.39 -6.85
C ILE A 235 -14.26 0.07 -5.63
N HIS A 236 -14.67 -0.33 -4.44
CA HIS A 236 -13.92 -0.08 -3.22
C HIS A 236 -12.88 -1.18 -2.96
N ALA A 237 -11.71 -0.80 -2.45
CA ALA A 237 -10.62 -1.72 -2.15
C ALA A 237 -11.04 -2.90 -1.26
N ASN A 238 -11.98 -2.68 -0.33
CA ASN A 238 -12.48 -3.76 0.53
C ASN A 238 -13.18 -4.88 -0.25
N ALA A 239 -13.94 -4.55 -1.30
CA ALA A 239 -14.56 -5.56 -2.16
C ALA A 239 -13.50 -6.40 -2.90
N VAL A 240 -12.42 -5.75 -3.35
CA VAL A 240 -11.27 -6.44 -3.99
C VAL A 240 -10.58 -7.38 -3.00
N TYR A 241 -10.34 -6.94 -1.75
CA TYR A 241 -9.75 -7.79 -0.71
C TYR A 241 -10.60 -9.00 -0.39
N GLN A 242 -11.92 -8.83 -0.27
CA GLN A 242 -12.83 -9.94 -0.01
C GLN A 242 -12.88 -10.93 -1.18
N PHE A 243 -12.92 -10.43 -2.42
CA PHE A 243 -12.90 -11.29 -3.60
C PHE A 243 -11.57 -12.06 -3.70
N PHE A 244 -10.44 -11.39 -3.47
CA PHE A 244 -9.12 -12.03 -3.49
C PHE A 244 -9.03 -13.17 -2.47
N ARG A 245 -9.52 -12.97 -1.24
CA ARG A 245 -9.59 -14.04 -0.23
C ARG A 245 -10.39 -15.25 -0.69
N LYS A 246 -11.51 -15.02 -1.39
CA LYS A 246 -12.30 -16.11 -1.97
C LYS A 246 -11.51 -16.91 -3.00
N MET A 247 -10.71 -16.21 -3.83
CA MET A 247 -9.86 -16.86 -4.83
C MET A 247 -8.74 -17.65 -4.16
N LEU A 248 -8.04 -17.08 -3.19
CA LEU A 248 -7.02 -17.78 -2.42
C LEU A 248 -7.55 -19.06 -1.77
N ASN A 249 -8.73 -18.98 -1.16
CA ASN A 249 -9.37 -20.15 -0.54
C ASN A 249 -9.69 -21.24 -1.58
N ARG A 250 -10.16 -20.87 -2.79
CA ARG A 250 -10.41 -21.82 -3.89
C ARG A 250 -9.14 -22.50 -4.39
N CYS A 251 -8.02 -21.77 -4.37
CA CYS A 251 -6.71 -22.31 -4.76
C CYS A 251 -6.00 -23.05 -3.62
N GLY A 252 -6.66 -23.26 -2.48
CA GLY A 252 -6.03 -23.93 -1.33
C GLY A 252 -4.91 -23.15 -0.66
N ILE A 253 -4.83 -21.83 -0.90
CA ILE A 253 -3.82 -20.94 -0.32
C ILE A 253 -4.35 -20.35 0.99
N PRO A 254 -3.85 -20.77 2.17
CA PRO A 254 -4.44 -20.41 3.43
C PRO A 254 -4.16 -18.94 3.80
N PHE A 255 -5.19 -18.27 4.31
CA PHE A 255 -5.05 -16.96 4.95
C PHE A 255 -4.87 -17.15 6.46
N LYS A 256 -3.72 -16.73 7.01
CA LYS A 256 -3.36 -16.96 8.41
C LYS A 256 -3.89 -15.90 9.39
N GLY A 257 -4.54 -14.83 8.91
CA GLY A 257 -4.97 -13.72 9.77
C GLY A 257 -3.83 -12.86 10.31
N ASN A 258 -4.13 -11.91 11.20
CA ASN A 258 -3.15 -11.08 11.93
C ASN A 258 -1.99 -10.53 11.08
N HIS A 259 -2.28 -10.06 9.88
CA HIS A 259 -1.30 -9.59 8.88
C HIS A 259 -0.32 -10.68 8.40
N GLN A 260 -0.53 -11.94 8.74
CA GLN A 260 0.20 -13.08 8.23
C GLN A 260 -0.59 -13.77 7.11
N GLY A 261 0.05 -14.01 6.01
CA GLY A 261 -0.56 -14.65 4.86
C GLY A 261 -0.76 -13.70 3.67
N PRO A 262 -1.13 -14.26 2.53
CA PRO A 262 -1.16 -13.53 1.28
C PRO A 262 -2.25 -12.45 1.24
N ARG A 263 -1.89 -11.30 0.70
CA ARG A 263 -2.75 -10.12 0.55
C ARG A 263 -2.71 -9.63 -0.90
N VAL A 264 -3.66 -8.79 -1.30
CA VAL A 264 -3.64 -8.16 -2.63
C VAL A 264 -2.33 -7.42 -2.90
N HIS A 265 -1.71 -6.79 -1.88
CA HIS A 265 -0.45 -6.09 -2.05
C HIS A 265 0.74 -7.02 -2.37
N ASP A 266 0.63 -8.29 -2.02
CA ASP A 266 1.65 -9.30 -2.31
C ASP A 266 1.70 -9.64 -3.82
N LEU A 267 0.67 -9.31 -4.61
CA LEU A 267 0.75 -9.33 -6.07
C LEU A 267 1.83 -8.38 -6.60
N ARG A 268 1.98 -7.19 -5.99
CA ARG A 268 3.03 -6.25 -6.32
C ARG A 268 4.42 -6.74 -5.89
N HIS A 269 4.52 -7.39 -4.74
CA HIS A 269 5.76 -8.02 -4.29
C HIS A 269 6.17 -9.16 -5.24
N THR A 270 5.20 -9.97 -5.65
CA THR A 270 5.39 -11.04 -6.62
C THR A 270 5.81 -10.50 -7.99
N PHE A 271 5.16 -9.44 -8.49
CA PHE A 271 5.59 -8.76 -9.71
C PHE A 271 7.06 -8.34 -9.64
N ALA A 272 7.48 -7.74 -8.53
CA ALA A 272 8.85 -7.27 -8.39
C ALA A 272 9.87 -8.42 -8.43
N VAL A 273 9.61 -9.50 -7.71
CA VAL A 273 10.50 -10.69 -7.70
C VAL A 273 10.51 -11.36 -9.06
N HIS A 274 9.34 -11.62 -9.66
CA HIS A 274 9.27 -12.26 -10.98
C HIS A 274 9.90 -11.40 -12.09
N SER A 275 9.79 -10.07 -12.00
CA SER A 275 10.48 -9.17 -12.94
C SER A 275 12.00 -9.28 -12.84
N LEU A 276 12.56 -9.37 -11.62
CA LEU A 276 14.01 -9.57 -11.43
C LEU A 276 14.46 -10.91 -11.99
N VAL A 277 13.70 -11.98 -11.76
CA VAL A 277 13.98 -13.31 -12.32
C VAL A 277 13.95 -13.28 -13.86
N GLN A 278 12.95 -12.62 -14.45
CA GLN A 278 12.84 -12.48 -15.90
C GLN A 278 13.99 -11.65 -16.48
N MET A 279 14.40 -10.58 -15.80
CA MET A 279 15.56 -9.77 -16.22
C MET A 279 16.84 -10.61 -16.24
N ASP A 280 17.08 -11.39 -15.21
CA ASP A 280 18.23 -12.30 -15.13
C ASP A 280 18.20 -13.36 -16.25
N HIS A 281 17.07 -14.01 -16.48
CA HIS A 281 16.91 -15.00 -17.57
C HIS A 281 17.15 -14.40 -18.96
N HIS A 282 16.94 -13.08 -19.14
CA HIS A 282 17.24 -12.37 -20.37
C HIS A 282 18.66 -11.75 -20.39
N GLY A 283 19.51 -12.06 -19.40
CA GLY A 283 20.87 -11.55 -19.29
C GLY A 283 20.96 -10.06 -18.96
N ILE A 284 19.89 -9.48 -18.42
CA ILE A 284 19.89 -8.08 -17.97
C ILE A 284 20.50 -8.04 -16.57
N ASP A 285 21.58 -7.31 -16.42
CA ASP A 285 22.22 -7.10 -15.13
C ASP A 285 21.25 -6.48 -14.11
N LEU A 286 21.19 -7.04 -12.90
CA LEU A 286 20.28 -6.60 -11.84
C LEU A 286 20.50 -5.15 -11.43
N TYR A 287 21.73 -4.62 -11.49
CA TYR A 287 22.00 -3.21 -11.18
C TYR A 287 21.37 -2.27 -12.20
N THR A 288 21.33 -2.69 -13.47
CA THR A 288 20.61 -1.95 -14.52
C THR A 288 19.10 -2.14 -14.39
N GLY A 289 18.65 -3.34 -14.00
CA GLY A 289 17.25 -3.67 -13.82
C GLY A 289 16.59 -3.00 -12.60
N LEU A 290 17.29 -2.87 -11.48
CA LEU A 290 16.76 -2.28 -10.24
C LEU A 290 16.23 -0.85 -10.39
N PRO A 291 16.92 0.10 -11.01
CA PRO A 291 16.40 1.44 -11.26
C PRO A 291 15.12 1.43 -12.10
N LEU A 292 15.06 0.58 -13.14
CA LEU A 292 13.86 0.44 -13.97
C LEU A 292 12.68 -0.10 -13.17
N LEU A 293 12.90 -1.15 -12.40
CA LEU A 293 11.89 -1.71 -11.48
C LEU A 293 11.45 -0.68 -10.43
N SER A 294 12.39 0.08 -9.86
CA SER A 294 12.12 1.14 -8.89
C SER A 294 11.22 2.23 -9.49
N ALA A 295 11.50 2.64 -10.73
CA ALA A 295 10.69 3.62 -11.46
C ALA A 295 9.28 3.08 -11.73
N CYS A 296 9.13 1.85 -12.23
CA CYS A 296 7.84 1.20 -12.45
C CYS A 296 7.02 1.10 -11.15
N LEU A 297 7.66 0.72 -10.06
CA LEU A 297 7.01 0.64 -8.75
C LEU A 297 6.71 2.02 -8.14
N GLY A 298 7.36 3.10 -8.57
CA GLY A 298 7.26 4.44 -7.97
C GLY A 298 7.79 4.45 -6.54
N HIS A 299 8.99 3.94 -6.34
CA HIS A 299 9.73 4.05 -5.08
C HIS A 299 10.55 5.34 -5.06
N HIS A 300 10.59 6.03 -3.92
CA HIS A 300 11.43 7.24 -3.75
C HIS A 300 12.91 6.93 -3.59
N SER A 301 13.25 5.71 -3.22
CA SER A 301 14.64 5.28 -3.01
C SER A 301 14.86 3.88 -3.53
N LEU A 302 16.06 3.62 -4.02
CA LEU A 302 16.47 2.28 -4.45
C LEU A 302 16.47 1.29 -3.27
N SER A 303 16.77 1.74 -2.06
CA SER A 303 16.75 0.88 -0.87
C SER A 303 15.38 0.22 -0.61
N ALA A 304 14.28 0.88 -1.02
CA ALA A 304 12.96 0.28 -0.97
C ALA A 304 12.78 -0.86 -2.01
N THR A 305 13.62 -0.90 -3.05
CA THR A 305 13.61 -1.91 -4.10
C THR A 305 14.62 -3.02 -3.83
N GLU A 306 15.73 -2.73 -3.15
CA GLU A 306 16.79 -3.70 -2.79
C GLU A 306 16.26 -4.88 -1.97
N GLN A 307 15.23 -4.68 -1.16
CA GLN A 307 14.58 -5.77 -0.44
C GLN A 307 14.11 -6.90 -1.37
N TYR A 308 13.73 -6.57 -2.62
CA TYR A 308 13.28 -7.58 -3.58
C TYR A 308 14.43 -8.45 -4.10
N VAL A 309 15.64 -7.92 -4.18
CA VAL A 309 16.83 -8.73 -4.52
C VAL A 309 17.04 -9.82 -3.48
N ARG A 310 16.95 -9.49 -2.20
CA ARG A 310 17.06 -10.46 -1.11
C ARG A 310 15.96 -11.52 -1.18
N LEU A 311 14.72 -11.09 -1.46
CA LEU A 311 13.58 -12.02 -1.62
C LEU A 311 13.77 -12.92 -2.86
N THR A 312 14.32 -12.38 -3.95
CA THR A 312 14.60 -13.16 -5.17
C THR A 312 15.63 -14.23 -4.87
N PHE A 313 16.73 -13.89 -4.24
CA PHE A 313 17.76 -14.89 -3.87
C PHE A 313 17.25 -15.93 -2.88
N ALA A 314 16.41 -15.54 -1.91
CA ALA A 314 15.79 -16.49 -0.99
C ALA A 314 14.86 -17.50 -1.69
N MET A 315 14.21 -17.10 -2.80
CA MET A 315 13.31 -17.97 -3.57
C MET A 315 14.02 -18.74 -4.69
N TYR A 316 15.08 -18.16 -5.25
CA TYR A 316 15.86 -18.68 -6.39
C TYR A 316 17.35 -18.69 -6.02
N PRO A 317 17.80 -19.65 -5.16
CA PRO A 317 19.18 -19.70 -4.67
C PRO A 317 20.23 -19.90 -5.78
N GLU A 318 19.84 -20.45 -6.92
CA GLU A 318 20.69 -20.59 -8.09
C GLU A 318 21.14 -19.25 -8.66
N MET A 319 20.29 -18.22 -8.62
CA MET A 319 20.65 -16.86 -9.05
C MET A 319 21.72 -16.23 -8.14
N GLU A 320 21.65 -16.50 -6.84
CA GLU A 320 22.65 -16.01 -5.88
C GLU A 320 24.03 -16.56 -6.21
N LYS A 321 24.13 -17.85 -6.56
CA LYS A 321 25.40 -18.49 -6.93
C LYS A 321 26.03 -17.87 -8.20
N GLN A 322 25.20 -17.47 -9.17
CA GLN A 322 25.66 -16.82 -10.39
C GLN A 322 26.12 -15.37 -10.15
N CYS A 323 25.43 -14.66 -9.27
CA CYS A 323 25.73 -13.27 -8.92
C CYS A 323 26.78 -13.13 -7.80
N SER A 324 27.10 -14.20 -7.07
CA SER A 324 27.99 -14.18 -5.89
C SER A 324 29.37 -13.55 -6.15
N PRO A 325 30.08 -13.84 -7.27
CA PRO A 325 31.37 -13.23 -7.54
C PRO A 325 31.30 -11.71 -7.70
N ILE A 326 30.22 -11.22 -8.32
CA ILE A 326 29.98 -9.77 -8.54
C ILE A 326 29.52 -9.11 -7.24
N ASN A 327 28.62 -9.77 -6.49
CA ASN A 327 28.11 -9.29 -5.21
C ASN A 327 29.21 -9.19 -4.15
N ALA A 328 30.14 -10.14 -4.09
CA ALA A 328 31.27 -10.12 -3.17
C ALA A 328 32.18 -8.92 -3.39
N PHE A 329 32.33 -8.49 -4.63
CA PHE A 329 33.13 -7.33 -4.98
C PHE A 329 32.44 -6.00 -4.70
N VAL A 330 31.11 -5.89 -4.99
CA VAL A 330 30.36 -4.64 -4.91
C VAL A 330 29.71 -4.42 -3.55
N TYR A 331 29.31 -5.50 -2.85
CA TYR A 331 28.68 -5.46 -1.51
C TYR A 331 29.39 -6.34 -0.49
N PRO A 332 30.64 -6.08 -0.16
CA PRO A 332 31.42 -6.94 0.76
C PRO A 332 30.81 -7.06 2.16
N LYS A 333 29.96 -6.11 2.58
CA LYS A 333 29.25 -6.17 3.88
C LYS A 333 28.04 -7.10 3.89
N LEU A 334 27.40 -7.32 2.73
CA LEU A 334 26.24 -8.23 2.62
C LEU A 334 26.70 -9.70 2.62
N CYS A 335 27.82 -9.99 1.95
CA CYS A 335 28.42 -11.33 1.95
C CYS A 335 28.90 -11.76 3.33
N LYS A 336 29.50 -10.85 4.12
CA LYS A 336 29.94 -11.15 5.49
C LYS A 336 28.80 -11.44 6.46
N ALA A 337 27.65 -10.79 6.32
CA ALA A 337 26.48 -11.03 7.16
C ALA A 337 25.83 -12.42 6.89
N TYR A 338 26.00 -12.94 5.67
CA TYR A 338 25.47 -14.26 5.29
C TYR A 338 26.38 -15.39 5.79
N ASP A 339 27.70 -15.25 5.69
CA ASP A 339 28.68 -16.23 6.21
C ASP A 339 28.59 -16.40 7.74
N ASP A 340 28.27 -15.33 8.48
CA ASP A 340 28.13 -15.40 9.94
C ASP A 340 26.83 -16.10 10.38
N SER A 341 25.75 -16.06 9.57
CA SER A 341 24.50 -16.78 9.87
C SER A 341 24.61 -18.29 9.61
N ASP A 342 25.38 -18.72 8.64
CA ASP A 342 25.61 -20.14 8.34
C ASP A 342 26.53 -20.82 9.37
N ARG A 343 27.42 -20.07 10.02
CA ARG A 343 28.26 -20.61 11.11
C ARG A 343 27.48 -20.87 12.40
N LEU A 344 26.37 -20.15 12.63
CA LEU A 344 25.50 -20.35 13.80
C LEU A 344 24.56 -21.59 13.67
N CYS A 345 24.31 -22.06 12.45
CA CYS A 345 23.52 -23.29 12.23
C CYS A 345 24.32 -24.60 12.26
N GLN A 346 25.66 -24.57 12.31
CA GLN A 346 26.51 -25.75 12.35
C GLN A 346 26.98 -26.13 13.76
N THR A 347 26.55 -25.40 14.80
CA THR A 347 26.94 -25.65 16.21
C THR A 347 25.79 -25.92 17.16
N THR A 348 24.73 -26.58 16.67
CA THR A 348 23.69 -27.16 17.54
C THR A 348 23.36 -28.58 17.11
#